data_97a8cef1e2f98249483698034b29200f
#
_entry.id   97a8cef1e2f98249483698034b29200f
#
_cell.length_a   1.000
_cell.length_b   1.000
_cell.length_c   1.000
_cell.angle_alpha   90.00
_cell.angle_beta   90.00
_cell.angle_gamma   90.00
#
_symmetry.space_group_name_H-M   'P 1'
#
loop_
_entity.id
_entity.type
_entity.pdbx_description
1 polymer ?
#
loop_
_entity_poly.entity_id
_entity_poly.type
_entity_poly.pdbx_seq_one_letter_code
_entity_poly.pdbx_strand_id
1 'polypeptide(L)'
;MAAFWKGRAIALRQRADFEGVRGQTNRHHRDGSWSQGFGRAGTRPDSARLPDRLKALLRPSQANPSSYPCNQEYDFSELFRFLHFSAINVGDPFHGTNYRFNTMEFECEVLADFARFTRAPTDEWWGYVTHGGTEGNMYGLYVARELLPEGICYFSEETHYSVAKVMRLQHTRNIMIKGQPDGQMDYDDLRETLRIHRDVPPIIFANIGTTMKGAVDDLARIRAILDDLAIANAYIHADAALSGMILPFVDAPQSWNFADGADSISISGHKMLGAPIPCGVVLARKAHVDRIARSIEYIGALDTTIAGSRSAFAPLMLWYRLRALGDDGLRAMVQGSLQRAGYAVEQLRARGIDAWRHPNSITVVFPRPPQALMEKWTIAPRKNIAHLIVMPHVTTAIIEEFAADFAAAVNSESRTANQEPSS
;
A
#
# COMPACT_ATOMS: atom_id res chain seq x y z
N MET A 1 26.23 -2.62 -15.25
CA MET A 1 24.93 -2.34 -15.90
C MET A 1 24.93 -2.36 -17.44
N ALA A 2 25.90 -1.81 -18.14
CA ALA A 2 25.88 -1.83 -19.62
C ALA A 2 25.98 -3.23 -20.27
N ALA A 3 26.53 -4.24 -19.58
CA ALA A 3 26.62 -5.62 -20.08
C ALA A 3 25.34 -6.46 -19.87
N PHE A 4 24.51 -6.07 -18.93
CA PHE A 4 23.26 -6.77 -18.60
C PHE A 4 22.12 -6.48 -19.61
N TRP A 5 22.18 -5.34 -20.31
CA TRP A 5 21.14 -4.88 -21.24
C TRP A 5 21.29 -5.36 -22.68
N LYS A 6 22.44 -5.88 -23.09
CA LYS A 6 22.65 -6.32 -24.48
C LYS A 6 22.00 -7.66 -24.86
N GLY A 7 21.53 -8.46 -23.91
CA GLY A 7 20.88 -9.76 -24.17
C GLY A 7 19.37 -9.72 -24.45
N ARG A 8 18.71 -8.58 -24.28
CA ARG A 8 17.23 -8.49 -24.17
C ARG A 8 16.43 -8.19 -25.44
N ALA A 9 17.07 -7.92 -26.55
CA ALA A 9 16.37 -7.70 -27.84
C ALA A 9 15.79 -8.99 -28.47
N ILE A 10 16.03 -10.16 -27.87
CA ILE A 10 15.65 -11.47 -28.45
C ILE A 10 14.28 -11.96 -27.95
N ALA A 11 13.81 -11.53 -26.78
CA ALA A 11 12.57 -12.06 -26.17
C ALA A 11 11.26 -11.55 -26.80
N LEU A 12 11.29 -10.46 -27.58
CA LEU A 12 10.10 -9.92 -28.25
C LEU A 12 9.82 -10.51 -29.65
N ARG A 13 10.69 -11.40 -30.17
CA ARG A 13 10.47 -12.08 -31.46
C ARG A 13 9.83 -13.48 -31.35
N GLN A 14 9.62 -14.02 -30.20
CA GLN A 14 8.99 -15.34 -30.00
C GLN A 14 7.45 -15.30 -29.89
N ARG A 15 6.77 -14.41 -30.62
CA ARG A 15 5.30 -14.48 -30.77
C ARG A 15 4.80 -15.65 -31.63
N ALA A 16 5.68 -16.39 -32.29
CA ALA A 16 5.30 -17.43 -33.26
C ALA A 16 5.26 -18.86 -32.66
N ASP A 17 5.90 -19.10 -31.50
CA ASP A 17 6.08 -20.48 -31.03
C ASP A 17 5.03 -20.97 -30.01
N PHE A 18 4.08 -20.12 -29.61
CA PHE A 18 3.05 -20.52 -28.62
C PHE A 18 1.91 -21.38 -29.19
N GLU A 19 1.72 -21.42 -30.51
CA GLU A 19 0.73 -22.33 -31.14
C GLU A 19 1.21 -23.79 -31.20
N GLY A 20 2.52 -24.05 -31.15
CA GLY A 20 3.11 -25.39 -31.20
C GLY A 20 2.94 -26.24 -29.94
N VAL A 21 2.68 -25.63 -28.79
CA VAL A 21 2.60 -26.34 -27.49
C VAL A 21 1.25 -27.02 -27.27
N ARG A 22 0.19 -26.66 -28.02
CA ARG A 22 -1.13 -27.34 -27.91
C ARG A 22 -1.13 -28.77 -28.44
N GLY A 23 -0.11 -29.20 -29.15
CA GLY A 23 -0.07 -30.51 -29.83
C GLY A 23 0.64 -31.64 -29.08
N GLN A 24 1.40 -31.35 -28.00
CA GLN A 24 2.28 -32.37 -27.39
C GLN A 24 1.89 -32.86 -25.97
N THR A 25 0.88 -32.31 -25.32
CA THR A 25 0.50 -32.75 -23.95
C THR A 25 -0.57 -33.83 -23.89
N ASN A 26 -1.00 -34.42 -25.00
CA ASN A 26 -2.08 -35.43 -25.02
C ASN A 26 -1.65 -36.81 -25.51
N ARG A 27 -0.45 -37.27 -25.30
CA ARG A 27 -0.09 -38.71 -25.44
C ARG A 27 0.96 -39.08 -24.39
N HIS A 28 0.49 -39.64 -23.30
CA HIS A 28 1.01 -40.68 -22.43
C HIS A 28 0.51 -40.44 -21.00
N HIS A 29 -0.54 -41.15 -20.67
CA HIS A 29 -0.79 -41.94 -19.46
C HIS A 29 -2.24 -42.33 -19.43
N ARG A 30 -2.57 -43.41 -20.18
CA ARG A 30 -3.65 -44.30 -19.84
C ARG A 30 -3.01 -45.44 -19.07
N ASP A 31 -3.03 -45.35 -17.74
CA ASP A 31 -3.11 -46.51 -16.88
C ASP A 31 -3.87 -46.13 -15.62
N GLY A 32 -5.01 -46.80 -15.47
CA GLY A 32 -5.93 -46.56 -14.40
C GLY A 32 -5.46 -47.09 -13.07
N SER A 33 -5.39 -46.24 -12.06
CA SER A 33 -5.50 -46.67 -10.65
C SER A 33 -5.70 -45.52 -9.63
N TRP A 34 -6.26 -44.37 -10.02
CA TRP A 34 -6.63 -43.32 -9.05
C TRP A 34 -8.13 -42.96 -9.05
N SER A 35 -9.02 -43.94 -9.22
CA SER A 35 -10.45 -43.71 -9.18
C SER A 35 -11.13 -44.43 -8.01
N GLN A 36 -10.67 -44.22 -6.78
CA GLN A 36 -11.48 -44.55 -5.60
C GLN A 36 -11.11 -43.58 -4.47
N GLY A 37 -11.94 -42.58 -4.21
CA GLY A 37 -11.81 -41.76 -3.00
C GLY A 37 -12.36 -40.37 -3.02
N PHE A 38 -12.94 -39.86 -4.09
CA PHE A 38 -13.66 -38.57 -4.03
C PHE A 38 -15.16 -38.83 -4.08
N GLY A 39 -15.78 -38.68 -2.91
CA GLY A 39 -17.21 -38.73 -2.76
C GLY A 39 -17.93 -37.77 -3.70
N ARG A 40 -19.11 -38.24 -4.16
CA ARG A 40 -20.19 -37.63 -4.96
C ARG A 40 -19.88 -36.21 -5.46
N ALA A 41 -19.77 -36.07 -6.76
CA ALA A 41 -19.75 -34.84 -7.49
C ALA A 41 -20.81 -33.87 -6.92
N GLY A 42 -20.39 -32.91 -6.09
CA GLY A 42 -21.20 -31.75 -5.80
C GLY A 42 -21.55 -31.10 -7.14
N THR A 43 -22.82 -30.78 -7.33
CA THR A 43 -23.29 -30.03 -8.49
C THR A 43 -22.34 -28.84 -8.69
N ARG A 44 -21.73 -28.74 -9.89
CA ARG A 44 -20.93 -27.55 -10.25
C ARG A 44 -21.77 -26.33 -9.89
N PRO A 45 -21.20 -25.33 -9.18
CA PRO A 45 -21.95 -24.12 -8.90
C PRO A 45 -22.50 -23.60 -10.24
N ASP A 46 -23.80 -23.29 -10.26
CA ASP A 46 -24.48 -22.75 -11.44
C ASP A 46 -23.72 -21.49 -11.87
N SER A 47 -22.85 -21.64 -12.85
CA SER A 47 -21.96 -20.57 -13.33
C SER A 47 -22.72 -19.37 -13.91
N ALA A 48 -24.01 -19.56 -14.25
CA ALA A 48 -24.87 -18.48 -14.71
C ALA A 48 -25.37 -17.57 -13.58
N ARG A 49 -25.49 -18.09 -12.35
CA ARG A 49 -25.90 -17.27 -11.16
C ARG A 49 -24.78 -16.56 -10.45
N LEU A 50 -23.55 -17.03 -10.62
CA LEU A 50 -22.40 -16.42 -9.95
C LEU A 50 -22.14 -14.96 -10.38
N PRO A 51 -22.15 -14.62 -11.69
CA PRO A 51 -22.00 -13.24 -12.14
C PRO A 51 -23.07 -12.28 -11.58
N ASP A 52 -24.32 -12.71 -11.47
CA ASP A 52 -25.41 -11.86 -10.97
C ASP A 52 -25.29 -11.63 -9.46
N ARG A 53 -24.90 -12.63 -8.70
CA ARG A 53 -24.60 -12.47 -7.25
C ARG A 53 -23.43 -11.51 -7.02
N LEU A 54 -22.37 -11.64 -7.80
CA LEU A 54 -21.22 -10.72 -7.72
C LEU A 54 -21.63 -9.30 -8.11
N LYS A 55 -22.39 -9.12 -9.19
CA LYS A 55 -22.93 -7.82 -9.60
C LYS A 55 -23.81 -7.20 -8.52
N ALA A 56 -24.64 -7.99 -7.85
CA ALA A 56 -25.48 -7.51 -6.75
C ALA A 56 -24.66 -7.04 -5.54
N LEU A 57 -23.54 -7.71 -5.24
CA LEU A 57 -22.62 -7.33 -4.15
C LEU A 57 -21.79 -6.08 -4.48
N LEU A 58 -21.45 -5.87 -5.76
CA LEU A 58 -20.53 -4.80 -6.19
C LEU A 58 -21.25 -3.51 -6.56
N ARG A 59 -22.54 -3.57 -6.98
CA ARG A 59 -23.30 -2.39 -7.44
C ARG A 59 -23.37 -1.22 -6.47
N PRO A 60 -23.48 -1.37 -5.13
CA PRO A 60 -23.53 -0.23 -4.23
C PRO A 60 -22.20 0.43 -3.95
N SER A 61 -21.07 -0.27 -4.16
CA SER A 61 -19.75 0.19 -3.72
C SER A 61 -18.91 0.86 -4.81
N GLN A 62 -19.24 0.67 -6.09
CA GLN A 62 -18.41 1.15 -7.20
C GLN A 62 -18.57 2.63 -7.54
N ALA A 63 -19.69 3.27 -7.14
CA ALA A 63 -20.01 4.62 -7.54
C ALA A 63 -19.72 5.67 -6.45
N ASN A 64 -19.57 5.29 -5.20
CA ASN A 64 -19.49 6.24 -4.12
C ASN A 64 -18.05 6.48 -3.65
N PRO A 65 -17.64 7.74 -3.43
CA PRO A 65 -16.42 8.04 -2.71
C PRO A 65 -16.55 7.46 -1.30
N SER A 66 -15.45 6.97 -0.76
CA SER A 66 -15.46 6.34 0.55
C SER A 66 -14.22 6.72 1.34
N SER A 67 -14.21 6.38 2.61
CA SER A 67 -13.01 6.46 3.43
C SER A 67 -11.98 5.36 3.10
N TYR A 68 -12.24 4.53 2.08
CA TYR A 68 -11.35 3.44 1.70
C TYR A 68 -10.52 3.80 0.46
N PRO A 69 -9.18 3.69 0.50
CA PRO A 69 -8.29 4.12 -0.57
C PRO A 69 -8.16 3.07 -1.68
N CYS A 70 -9.27 2.64 -2.28
CA CYS A 70 -9.31 1.67 -3.37
C CYS A 70 -9.58 2.39 -4.69
N ASN A 71 -8.56 2.54 -5.55
CA ASN A 71 -8.76 3.07 -6.89
C ASN A 71 -9.59 2.08 -7.73
N GLN A 72 -10.64 2.57 -8.39
CA GLN A 72 -11.52 1.78 -9.28
C GLN A 72 -11.30 2.13 -10.76
N GLU A 73 -10.39 3.05 -11.08
CA GLU A 73 -10.06 3.45 -12.44
C GLU A 73 -8.89 2.63 -12.97
N TYR A 74 -9.20 1.41 -13.44
CA TYR A 74 -8.20 0.51 -14.03
C TYR A 74 -8.84 -0.51 -14.98
N ASP A 75 -8.03 -1.05 -15.89
CA ASP A 75 -8.36 -2.20 -16.71
C ASP A 75 -7.18 -3.19 -16.72
N PHE A 76 -7.44 -4.41 -16.29
CA PHE A 76 -6.48 -5.52 -16.29
C PHE A 76 -6.95 -6.70 -17.16
N SER A 77 -7.95 -6.49 -18.03
CA SER A 77 -8.57 -7.54 -18.83
C SER A 77 -7.56 -8.32 -19.69
N GLU A 78 -6.53 -7.63 -20.19
CA GLU A 78 -5.43 -8.24 -20.94
C GLU A 78 -4.64 -9.30 -20.15
N LEU A 79 -4.65 -9.22 -18.82
CA LEU A 79 -3.95 -10.15 -17.96
C LEU A 79 -4.80 -11.40 -17.60
N PHE A 80 -6.09 -11.39 -17.84
CA PHE A 80 -6.99 -12.50 -17.42
C PHE A 80 -6.63 -13.83 -18.09
N ARG A 81 -6.10 -13.81 -19.31
CA ARG A 81 -5.62 -15.02 -20.00
C ARG A 81 -4.47 -15.74 -19.27
N PHE A 82 -3.72 -15.03 -18.43
CA PHE A 82 -2.63 -15.61 -17.65
C PHE A 82 -3.08 -16.31 -16.39
N LEU A 83 -4.34 -16.13 -15.95
CA LEU A 83 -4.93 -16.84 -14.80
C LEU A 83 -5.12 -18.34 -15.06
N HIS A 84 -4.93 -18.81 -16.31
CA HIS A 84 -4.90 -20.25 -16.62
C HIS A 84 -3.59 -20.93 -16.17
N PHE A 85 -2.59 -20.16 -15.79
CA PHE A 85 -1.28 -20.68 -15.40
C PHE A 85 -1.07 -20.54 -13.90
N SER A 86 -0.48 -21.56 -13.28
CA SER A 86 -0.09 -21.53 -11.87
C SER A 86 1.34 -21.05 -11.74
N ALA A 87 1.53 -19.75 -11.65
CA ALA A 87 2.84 -19.13 -11.45
C ALA A 87 3.00 -18.67 -10.00
N ILE A 88 4.18 -18.87 -9.43
CA ILE A 88 4.56 -18.42 -8.08
C ILE A 88 5.98 -17.88 -8.06
N ASN A 89 6.21 -16.82 -7.29
CA ASN A 89 7.54 -16.30 -6.99
C ASN A 89 8.03 -16.88 -5.66
N VAL A 90 9.23 -17.45 -5.63
CA VAL A 90 9.81 -18.09 -4.44
C VAL A 90 11.24 -17.62 -4.26
N GLY A 91 11.58 -17.18 -3.05
CA GLY A 91 12.92 -16.70 -2.71
C GLY A 91 13.15 -15.24 -3.09
N ASP A 92 14.41 -14.87 -3.09
CA ASP A 92 14.88 -13.50 -3.40
C ASP A 92 14.62 -13.13 -4.86
N PRO A 93 13.99 -11.96 -5.15
CA PRO A 93 13.69 -11.56 -6.54
C PRO A 93 14.93 -11.36 -7.42
N PHE A 94 16.09 -11.05 -6.84
CA PHE A 94 17.33 -10.74 -7.56
C PHE A 94 18.25 -11.96 -7.73
N HIS A 95 17.92 -13.10 -7.11
CA HIS A 95 18.65 -14.35 -7.22
C HIS A 95 17.82 -15.38 -7.97
N GLY A 96 18.50 -16.30 -8.62
CA GLY A 96 17.83 -17.40 -9.32
C GLY A 96 17.06 -18.30 -8.33
N THR A 97 16.07 -19.03 -8.85
CA THR A 97 15.30 -20.03 -8.11
C THR A 97 15.09 -21.29 -8.96
N ASN A 98 14.87 -22.42 -8.31
CA ASN A 98 14.51 -23.67 -8.99
C ASN A 98 13.10 -23.66 -9.57
N TYR A 99 12.25 -22.71 -9.16
CA TYR A 99 10.89 -22.50 -9.68
C TYR A 99 10.93 -21.73 -11.00
N ARG A 100 10.85 -22.45 -12.12
CA ARG A 100 11.02 -21.86 -13.47
C ARG A 100 9.84 -21.03 -13.92
N PHE A 101 8.62 -21.34 -13.47
CA PHE A 101 7.41 -20.62 -13.87
C PHE A 101 7.06 -19.55 -12.83
N ASN A 102 7.67 -18.39 -13.00
CA ASN A 102 7.58 -17.24 -12.11
C ASN A 102 7.52 -15.92 -12.91
N THR A 103 7.36 -14.82 -12.21
CA THR A 103 7.34 -13.45 -12.77
C THR A 103 8.38 -12.56 -12.11
N MET A 104 9.48 -13.13 -11.62
CA MET A 104 10.52 -12.37 -10.91
C MET A 104 11.17 -11.29 -11.78
N GLU A 105 11.26 -11.50 -13.09
CA GLU A 105 11.77 -10.48 -14.02
C GLU A 105 10.89 -9.22 -13.98
N PHE A 106 9.57 -9.38 -14.02
CA PHE A 106 8.61 -8.26 -13.88
C PHE A 106 8.66 -7.66 -12.47
N GLU A 107 8.85 -8.50 -11.44
CA GLU A 107 9.04 -8.03 -10.07
C GLU A 107 10.25 -7.12 -9.94
N CYS A 108 11.40 -7.50 -10.49
CA CYS A 108 12.61 -6.67 -10.49
C CYS A 108 12.40 -5.32 -11.20
N GLU A 109 11.67 -5.29 -12.33
CA GLU A 109 11.35 -4.03 -13.01
C GLU A 109 10.43 -3.13 -12.16
N VAL A 110 9.41 -3.69 -11.51
CA VAL A 110 8.55 -2.97 -10.57
C VAL A 110 9.38 -2.39 -9.43
N LEU A 111 10.25 -3.20 -8.83
CA LEU A 111 11.09 -2.78 -7.72
C LEU A 111 12.04 -1.64 -8.11
N ALA A 112 12.58 -1.67 -9.34
CA ALA A 112 13.42 -0.60 -9.88
C ALA A 112 12.64 0.72 -10.04
N ASP A 113 11.38 0.68 -10.50
CA ASP A 113 10.53 1.87 -10.56
C ASP A 113 10.26 2.44 -9.16
N PHE A 114 9.91 1.59 -8.20
CA PHE A 114 9.67 2.02 -6.81
C PHE A 114 10.95 2.55 -6.13
N ALA A 115 12.13 1.97 -6.42
CA ALA A 115 13.41 2.49 -5.95
C ALA A 115 13.66 3.92 -6.48
N ARG A 116 13.36 4.15 -7.77
CA ARG A 116 13.42 5.48 -8.38
C ARG A 116 12.45 6.45 -7.72
N PHE A 117 11.19 6.07 -7.49
CA PHE A 117 10.17 6.91 -6.85
C PHE A 117 10.55 7.28 -5.41
N THR A 118 11.19 6.38 -4.69
CA THR A 118 11.62 6.58 -3.30
C THR A 118 13.03 7.15 -3.17
N ARG A 119 13.67 7.55 -4.28
CA ARG A 119 15.04 8.09 -4.31
C ARG A 119 16.04 7.18 -3.61
N ALA A 120 15.87 5.87 -3.76
CA ALA A 120 16.81 4.90 -3.22
C ALA A 120 18.17 5.03 -3.90
N PRO A 121 19.30 4.97 -3.15
CA PRO A 121 20.64 5.05 -3.73
C PRO A 121 20.87 3.91 -4.73
N THR A 122 21.54 4.20 -5.84
CA THR A 122 21.83 3.22 -6.89
C THR A 122 22.61 2.03 -6.31
N ASP A 123 22.11 0.81 -6.58
CA ASP A 123 22.69 -0.47 -6.16
C ASP A 123 22.77 -0.71 -4.64
N GLU A 124 22.21 0.18 -3.80
CA GLU A 124 22.21 0.09 -2.34
C GLU A 124 20.84 -0.25 -1.74
N TRP A 125 19.90 -0.64 -2.56
CA TRP A 125 18.54 -1.04 -2.13
C TRP A 125 18.24 -2.48 -2.49
N TRP A 126 17.31 -3.05 -1.76
CA TRP A 126 16.69 -4.35 -1.98
C TRP A 126 15.19 -4.25 -1.68
N GLY A 127 14.40 -5.15 -2.24
CA GLY A 127 12.97 -5.18 -1.97
C GLY A 127 12.27 -6.36 -2.63
N TYR A 128 10.96 -6.48 -2.33
CA TYR A 128 10.10 -7.46 -2.98
C TYR A 128 8.64 -7.00 -3.01
N VAL A 129 7.81 -7.63 -3.86
CA VAL A 129 6.37 -7.42 -3.92
C VAL A 129 5.67 -8.25 -2.85
N THR A 130 5.03 -7.56 -1.91
CA THR A 130 4.34 -8.10 -0.73
C THR A 130 2.86 -8.38 -1.00
N HIS A 131 2.17 -9.06 -0.06
CA HIS A 131 0.70 -9.22 -0.07
C HIS A 131 -0.05 -7.98 0.48
N GLY A 132 0.62 -6.84 0.59
CA GLY A 132 0.04 -5.57 1.00
C GLY A 132 0.89 -4.81 2.02
N GLY A 133 0.47 -3.58 2.37
CA GLY A 133 1.21 -2.69 3.27
C GLY A 133 1.48 -3.29 4.66
N THR A 134 0.58 -4.11 5.20
CA THR A 134 0.82 -4.78 6.49
C THR A 134 2.02 -5.71 6.46
N GLU A 135 2.22 -6.49 5.39
CA GLU A 135 3.42 -7.32 5.22
C GLU A 135 4.66 -6.47 5.01
N GLY A 136 4.56 -5.38 4.24
CA GLY A 136 5.67 -4.45 4.07
C GLY A 136 6.12 -3.81 5.39
N ASN A 137 5.17 -3.40 6.22
CA ASN A 137 5.43 -2.89 7.57
C ASN A 137 6.01 -3.98 8.49
N MET A 138 5.49 -5.20 8.37
CA MET A 138 6.02 -6.36 9.12
C MET A 138 7.47 -6.63 8.75
N TYR A 139 7.80 -6.54 7.45
CA TYR A 139 9.16 -6.73 6.95
C TYR A 139 10.12 -5.65 7.46
N GLY A 140 9.71 -4.37 7.35
CA GLY A 140 10.53 -3.27 7.86
C GLY A 140 10.86 -3.41 9.34
N LEU A 141 9.87 -3.80 10.17
CA LEU A 141 10.08 -4.06 11.58
C LEU A 141 10.92 -5.33 11.84
N TYR A 142 10.74 -6.39 11.03
CA TYR A 142 11.56 -7.60 11.10
C TYR A 142 13.04 -7.27 10.87
N VAL A 143 13.37 -6.58 9.79
CA VAL A 143 14.75 -6.14 9.51
C VAL A 143 15.30 -5.29 10.65
N ALA A 144 14.52 -4.31 11.12
CA ALA A 144 14.93 -3.44 12.22
C ALA A 144 15.28 -4.24 13.49
N ARG A 145 14.47 -5.24 13.85
CA ARG A 145 14.70 -6.06 15.03
C ARG A 145 15.89 -7.02 14.91
N GLU A 146 16.09 -7.58 13.72
CA GLU A 146 17.29 -8.40 13.48
C GLU A 146 18.59 -7.58 13.61
N LEU A 147 18.54 -6.31 13.22
CA LEU A 147 19.67 -5.38 13.36
C LEU A 147 19.82 -4.83 14.77
N LEU A 148 18.70 -4.56 15.45
CA LEU A 148 18.59 -3.92 16.76
C LEU A 148 17.72 -4.75 17.70
N PRO A 149 18.17 -5.96 18.13
CA PRO A 149 17.35 -6.91 18.89
C PRO A 149 16.82 -6.35 20.22
N GLU A 150 17.57 -5.46 20.86
CA GLU A 150 17.17 -4.78 22.10
C GLU A 150 16.43 -3.45 21.87
N GLY A 151 16.22 -3.08 20.59
CA GLY A 151 15.62 -1.82 20.21
C GLY A 151 14.20 -1.62 20.72
N ILE A 152 13.83 -0.35 20.90
CA ILE A 152 12.45 0.07 21.21
C ILE A 152 11.84 0.71 19.97
N CYS A 153 10.65 0.25 19.57
CA CYS A 153 9.92 0.83 18.45
C CYS A 153 9.05 2.00 18.93
N TYR A 154 9.22 3.16 18.31
CA TYR A 154 8.45 4.38 18.53
C TYR A 154 7.49 4.58 17.37
N PHE A 155 6.20 4.75 17.63
CA PHE A 155 5.16 4.97 16.64
C PHE A 155 4.11 5.95 17.19
N SER A 156 3.43 6.70 16.34
CA SER A 156 2.45 7.67 16.82
C SER A 156 1.05 7.04 17.02
N GLU A 157 0.20 7.70 17.80
CA GLU A 157 -1.21 7.32 17.98
C GLU A 157 -2.02 7.43 16.66
N GLU A 158 -1.51 8.09 15.64
CA GLU A 158 -2.09 8.17 14.30
C GLU A 158 -1.66 7.04 13.37
N THR A 159 -0.74 6.18 13.82
CA THR A 159 -0.24 5.03 13.06
C THR A 159 -1.37 4.03 12.76
N HIS A 160 -1.32 3.43 11.58
CA HIS A 160 -2.34 2.46 11.13
C HIS A 160 -2.47 1.29 12.12
N TYR A 161 -3.70 0.88 12.44
CA TYR A 161 -4.02 -0.12 13.46
C TYR A 161 -3.27 -1.47 13.29
N SER A 162 -2.86 -1.82 12.06
CA SER A 162 -2.14 -3.07 11.80
C SER A 162 -0.75 -3.09 12.44
N VAL A 163 -0.13 -1.93 12.66
CA VAL A 163 1.23 -1.83 13.19
C VAL A 163 1.29 -2.31 14.64
N ALA A 164 0.33 -1.94 15.48
CA ALA A 164 0.23 -2.48 16.85
C ALA A 164 0.07 -4.01 16.87
N LYS A 165 -0.61 -4.59 15.86
CA LYS A 165 -0.70 -6.04 15.69
C LYS A 165 0.64 -6.64 15.28
N VAL A 166 1.35 -6.02 14.32
CA VAL A 166 2.69 -6.46 13.89
C VAL A 166 3.68 -6.46 15.06
N MET A 167 3.67 -5.40 15.87
CA MET A 167 4.53 -5.32 17.08
C MET A 167 4.25 -6.46 18.08
N ARG A 168 2.96 -6.78 18.30
CA ARG A 168 2.59 -7.93 19.15
C ARG A 168 3.06 -9.26 18.57
N LEU A 169 2.87 -9.47 17.28
CA LEU A 169 3.30 -10.71 16.59
C LEU A 169 4.81 -10.91 16.67
N GLN A 170 5.58 -9.84 16.59
CA GLN A 170 7.03 -9.89 16.65
C GLN A 170 7.60 -9.69 18.06
N HIS A 171 6.75 -9.59 19.09
CA HIS A 171 7.17 -9.34 20.48
C HIS A 171 8.08 -8.12 20.63
N THR A 172 7.82 -7.04 19.88
CA THR A 172 8.65 -5.84 19.86
C THR A 172 8.31 -4.94 21.04
N ARG A 173 9.31 -4.52 21.81
CA ARG A 173 9.19 -3.45 22.80
C ARG A 173 8.79 -2.17 22.06
N ASN A 174 7.80 -1.44 22.58
CA ASN A 174 7.30 -0.26 21.88
C ASN A 174 6.80 0.82 22.82
N ILE A 175 6.86 2.07 22.35
CA ILE A 175 6.34 3.26 23.03
C ILE A 175 5.52 4.04 22.01
N MET A 176 4.31 4.40 22.40
CA MET A 176 3.43 5.23 21.58
C MET A 176 3.70 6.70 21.85
N ILE A 177 3.97 7.45 20.79
CA ILE A 177 4.18 8.89 20.79
C ILE A 177 2.86 9.59 20.48
N LYS A 178 2.62 10.75 21.08
CA LYS A 178 1.43 11.55 20.82
C LYS A 178 1.35 11.98 19.35
N GLY A 179 0.14 12.21 18.87
CA GLY A 179 -0.12 12.83 17.58
C GLY A 179 -0.46 14.31 17.75
N GLN A 180 -0.01 15.13 16.82
CA GLN A 180 -0.42 16.55 16.74
C GLN A 180 -1.86 16.69 16.20
N PRO A 181 -2.52 17.82 16.41
CA PRO A 181 -3.88 18.04 15.90
C PRO A 181 -4.02 17.83 14.39
N ASP A 182 -2.99 18.12 13.62
CA ASP A 182 -2.93 17.92 12.18
C ASP A 182 -2.65 16.47 11.76
N GLY A 183 -2.25 15.61 12.71
CA GLY A 183 -1.99 14.18 12.51
C GLY A 183 -0.54 13.79 12.33
N GLN A 184 0.40 14.71 12.37
CA GLN A 184 1.82 14.38 12.44
C GLN A 184 2.18 13.81 13.82
N MET A 185 3.30 13.09 13.89
CA MET A 185 3.90 12.71 15.16
C MET A 185 4.28 13.96 15.96
N ASP A 186 4.08 13.94 17.28
CA ASP A 186 4.56 14.99 18.16
C ASP A 186 6.08 14.84 18.36
N TYR A 187 6.83 15.72 17.72
CA TYR A 187 8.30 15.67 17.72
C TYR A 187 8.93 16.06 19.05
N ASP A 188 8.23 16.84 19.87
CA ASP A 188 8.71 17.20 21.19
C ASP A 188 8.53 16.01 22.16
N ASP A 189 7.39 15.31 22.07
CA ASP A 189 7.16 14.06 22.79
C ASP A 189 8.12 12.95 22.35
N LEU A 190 8.41 12.86 21.04
CA LEU A 190 9.42 11.93 20.51
C LEU A 190 10.80 12.24 21.07
N ARG A 191 11.23 13.50 20.99
CA ARG A 191 12.55 13.96 21.49
C ARG A 191 12.71 13.63 22.98
N GLU A 192 11.72 13.98 23.80
CA GLU A 192 11.79 13.76 25.23
C GLU A 192 11.81 12.27 25.56
N THR A 193 10.99 11.47 24.90
CA THR A 193 10.93 10.02 25.10
C THR A 193 12.24 9.35 24.67
N LEU A 194 12.84 9.74 23.55
CA LEU A 194 14.14 9.27 23.10
C LEU A 194 15.26 9.67 24.08
N ARG A 195 15.21 10.89 24.64
CA ARG A 195 16.18 11.36 25.64
C ARG A 195 16.19 10.50 26.89
N ILE A 196 15.01 10.05 27.35
CA ILE A 196 14.87 9.15 28.50
C ILE A 196 15.49 7.77 28.23
N HIS A 197 15.37 7.27 26.99
CA HIS A 197 15.82 5.95 26.59
C HIS A 197 17.02 5.97 25.63
N ARG A 198 17.85 7.02 25.68
CA ARG A 198 18.93 7.27 24.72
C ARG A 198 19.97 6.16 24.59
N ASP A 199 20.11 5.31 25.63
CA ASP A 199 21.05 4.18 25.65
C ASP A 199 20.49 2.92 24.94
N VAL A 200 19.23 2.97 24.48
CA VAL A 200 18.57 1.88 23.76
C VAL A 200 18.35 2.30 22.30
N PRO A 201 18.81 1.53 21.32
CA PRO A 201 18.64 1.88 19.91
C PRO A 201 17.16 2.06 19.55
N PRO A 202 16.76 3.21 18.97
CA PRO A 202 15.37 3.40 18.56
C PRO A 202 15.09 2.80 17.17
N ILE A 203 13.89 2.24 17.04
CA ILE A 203 13.26 1.90 15.78
C ILE A 203 12.09 2.87 15.60
N ILE A 204 12.18 3.81 14.68
CA ILE A 204 11.14 4.81 14.44
C ILE A 204 10.22 4.33 13.34
N PHE A 205 8.92 4.25 13.63
CA PHE A 205 7.88 3.94 12.67
C PHE A 205 7.18 5.23 12.24
N ALA A 206 7.61 5.81 11.12
CA ALA A 206 7.11 7.07 10.59
C ALA A 206 5.93 6.84 9.63
N ASN A 207 4.90 7.67 9.73
CA ASN A 207 3.72 7.60 8.86
C ASN A 207 3.86 8.57 7.70
N ILE A 208 3.88 8.07 6.49
CA ILE A 208 3.90 8.88 5.29
C ILE A 208 2.48 8.89 4.69
N GLY A 209 1.62 9.66 5.31
CA GLY A 209 0.20 9.72 5.03
C GLY A 209 -0.65 8.94 6.04
N THR A 210 -0.91 9.53 7.21
CA THR A 210 -1.76 8.92 8.25
C THR A 210 -3.16 8.62 7.73
N THR A 211 -3.75 7.51 8.18
CA THR A 211 -5.03 6.99 7.66
C THR A 211 -6.17 8.02 7.74
N MET A 212 -6.29 8.73 8.86
CA MET A 212 -7.44 9.62 9.09
C MET A 212 -7.23 11.03 8.55
N LYS A 213 -5.99 11.51 8.49
CA LYS A 213 -5.69 12.92 8.22
C LYS A 213 -4.76 13.12 7.03
N GLY A 214 -4.10 12.06 6.54
CA GLY A 214 -3.14 12.15 5.44
C GLY A 214 -1.87 12.92 5.79
N ALA A 215 -1.54 13.05 7.07
CA ALA A 215 -0.35 13.71 7.54
C ALA A 215 0.92 12.92 7.20
N VAL A 216 2.00 13.61 6.90
CA VAL A 216 3.31 13.02 6.59
C VAL A 216 4.27 13.39 7.71
N ASP A 217 4.82 12.40 8.40
CA ASP A 217 5.89 12.61 9.37
C ASP A 217 7.18 13.03 8.65
N ASP A 218 7.84 14.06 9.16
CA ASP A 218 9.05 14.65 8.55
C ASP A 218 10.29 13.85 8.96
N LEU A 219 10.84 13.06 8.03
CA LEU A 219 12.03 12.24 8.31
C LEU A 219 13.29 13.06 8.58
N ALA A 220 13.46 14.22 7.93
CA ALA A 220 14.61 15.07 8.19
C ALA A 220 14.56 15.63 9.63
N ARG A 221 13.37 15.98 10.12
CA ARG A 221 13.19 16.40 11.51
C ARG A 221 13.45 15.26 12.50
N ILE A 222 13.01 14.05 12.18
CA ILE A 222 13.29 12.85 13.00
C ILE A 222 14.81 12.61 13.04
N ARG A 223 15.51 12.67 11.90
CA ARG A 223 16.99 12.54 11.87
C ARG A 223 17.68 13.62 12.67
N ALA A 224 17.26 14.88 12.55
CA ALA A 224 17.81 15.97 13.34
C ALA A 224 17.66 15.75 14.86
N ILE A 225 16.54 15.18 15.31
CA ILE A 225 16.34 14.82 16.72
C ILE A 225 17.34 13.74 17.18
N LEU A 226 17.55 12.70 16.34
CA LEU A 226 18.51 11.64 16.63
C LEU A 226 19.93 12.17 16.71
N ASP A 227 20.33 13.06 15.79
CA ASP A 227 21.63 13.71 15.74
C ASP A 227 21.86 14.60 16.95
N ASP A 228 20.90 15.44 17.33
CA ASP A 228 20.95 16.31 18.51
C ASP A 228 21.10 15.51 19.81
N LEU A 229 20.51 14.32 19.89
CA LEU A 229 20.62 13.43 21.02
C LEU A 229 21.86 12.52 20.95
N ALA A 230 22.69 12.66 19.91
CA ALA A 230 23.84 11.80 19.61
C ALA A 230 23.50 10.31 19.57
N ILE A 231 22.35 9.96 19.00
CA ILE A 231 21.88 8.57 18.78
C ILE A 231 22.31 8.14 17.37
N ALA A 232 23.47 7.52 17.25
CA ALA A 232 24.01 7.08 15.97
C ALA A 232 23.40 5.78 15.42
N ASN A 233 22.92 4.90 16.30
CA ASN A 233 22.39 3.59 15.93
C ASN A 233 20.86 3.61 16.02
N ALA A 234 20.20 3.91 14.92
CA ALA A 234 18.74 4.00 14.81
C ALA A 234 18.26 3.39 13.50
N TYR A 235 17.00 2.99 13.43
CA TYR A 235 16.34 2.50 12.22
C TYR A 235 15.03 3.27 11.99
N ILE A 236 14.81 3.78 10.78
CA ILE A 236 13.56 4.46 10.41
C ILE A 236 12.84 3.66 9.33
N HIS A 237 11.66 3.12 9.67
CA HIS A 237 10.72 2.55 8.72
C HIS A 237 9.64 3.57 8.36
N ALA A 238 9.41 3.78 7.06
CA ALA A 238 8.40 4.69 6.53
C ALA A 238 7.19 3.89 6.00
N ASP A 239 6.04 3.98 6.68
CA ASP A 239 4.76 3.49 6.16
C ASP A 239 4.19 4.52 5.17
N ALA A 240 4.48 4.34 3.90
CA ALA A 240 4.05 5.18 2.79
C ALA A 240 2.92 4.52 1.98
N ALA A 241 2.05 3.76 2.64
CA ALA A 241 1.07 2.88 2.00
C ALA A 241 0.20 3.58 0.94
N LEU A 242 -0.21 4.83 1.12
CA LEU A 242 -0.94 5.64 0.12
C LEU A 242 -0.05 6.71 -0.49
N SER A 243 0.58 7.54 0.35
CA SER A 243 1.30 8.73 -0.10
C SER A 243 2.61 8.41 -0.83
N GLY A 244 3.14 7.18 -0.70
CA GLY A 244 4.30 6.72 -1.48
C GLY A 244 4.07 6.69 -2.99
N MET A 245 2.81 6.70 -3.45
CA MET A 245 2.44 6.85 -4.86
C MET A 245 1.89 8.25 -5.19
N ILE A 246 1.96 9.19 -4.26
CA ILE A 246 1.56 10.59 -4.47
C ILE A 246 2.79 11.50 -4.45
N LEU A 247 3.60 11.41 -3.42
CA LEU A 247 4.72 12.32 -3.17
C LEU A 247 5.80 12.34 -4.26
N PRO A 248 6.08 11.26 -5.01
CA PRO A 248 7.01 11.30 -6.14
C PRO A 248 6.57 12.21 -7.30
N PHE A 249 5.27 12.53 -7.37
CA PHE A 249 4.64 13.23 -8.49
C PHE A 249 4.15 14.64 -8.14
N VAL A 250 4.61 15.20 -7.01
CA VAL A 250 4.36 16.59 -6.58
C VAL A 250 5.66 17.39 -6.61
N ASP A 251 5.54 18.72 -6.78
CA ASP A 251 6.72 19.59 -6.96
C ASP A 251 7.48 19.83 -5.66
N ALA A 252 6.78 19.88 -4.51
CA ALA A 252 7.35 20.14 -3.18
C ALA A 252 6.89 19.06 -2.18
N PRO A 253 7.42 17.83 -2.27
CA PRO A 253 7.10 16.78 -1.31
C PRO A 253 7.71 17.09 0.06
N GLN A 254 7.04 16.63 1.11
CA GLN A 254 7.61 16.54 2.44
C GLN A 254 8.85 15.62 2.43
N SER A 255 9.64 15.64 3.49
CA SER A 255 10.79 14.76 3.67
C SER A 255 10.28 13.34 4.08
N TRP A 256 10.45 12.32 3.20
CA TRP A 256 9.77 11.03 3.40
C TRP A 256 10.52 9.78 2.90
N ASN A 257 11.60 9.93 2.13
CA ASN A 257 12.18 8.84 1.35
C ASN A 257 13.61 8.46 1.79
N PHE A 258 14.31 7.60 1.02
CA PHE A 258 15.67 7.17 1.36
C PHE A 258 16.69 8.31 1.40
N ALA A 259 16.54 9.33 0.55
CA ALA A 259 17.43 10.49 0.58
C ALA A 259 17.20 11.35 1.84
N ASP A 260 16.02 11.24 2.45
CA ASP A 260 15.66 11.94 3.68
C ASP A 260 15.94 11.08 4.94
N GLY A 261 16.48 9.88 4.77
CA GLY A 261 16.97 9.09 5.88
C GLY A 261 16.13 7.87 6.24
N ALA A 262 15.19 7.41 5.39
CA ALA A 262 14.54 6.12 5.59
C ALA A 262 15.54 4.96 5.47
N ASP A 263 15.33 3.91 6.27
CA ASP A 263 16.05 2.63 6.19
C ASP A 263 15.23 1.56 5.46
N SER A 264 13.90 1.68 5.55
CA SER A 264 12.96 0.91 4.74
C SER A 264 11.66 1.68 4.50
N ILE A 265 10.96 1.35 3.40
CA ILE A 265 9.72 2.00 2.98
C ILE A 265 8.74 0.94 2.52
N SER A 266 7.47 1.02 2.96
CA SER A 266 6.36 0.17 2.51
C SER A 266 5.32 0.99 1.74
N ILE A 267 4.93 0.53 0.53
CA ILE A 267 3.95 1.19 -0.33
C ILE A 267 2.90 0.17 -0.78
N SER A 268 1.59 0.51 -0.70
CA SER A 268 0.52 -0.38 -1.14
C SER A 268 0.25 -0.25 -2.64
N GLY A 269 0.28 -1.36 -3.38
CA GLY A 269 -0.01 -1.39 -4.81
C GLY A 269 -1.51 -1.40 -5.15
N HIS A 270 -2.35 -1.90 -4.22
CA HIS A 270 -3.81 -1.96 -4.39
C HIS A 270 -4.54 -0.65 -4.04
N LYS A 271 -3.83 0.38 -3.55
CA LYS A 271 -4.40 1.70 -3.26
C LYS A 271 -4.38 2.59 -4.51
N MET A 272 -3.42 3.49 -4.64
CA MET A 272 -3.37 4.48 -5.71
C MET A 272 -3.24 3.86 -7.12
N LEU A 273 -2.43 2.81 -7.27
CA LEU A 273 -2.27 2.11 -8.55
C LEU A 273 -3.50 1.25 -8.93
N GLY A 274 -4.30 0.82 -7.95
CA GLY A 274 -5.55 0.11 -8.19
C GLY A 274 -5.36 -1.36 -8.59
N ALA A 275 -4.31 -2.05 -8.13
CA ALA A 275 -4.23 -3.49 -8.33
C ALA A 275 -5.46 -4.18 -7.72
N PRO A 276 -6.16 -5.06 -8.45
CA PRO A 276 -7.43 -5.66 -8.00
C PRO A 276 -7.25 -6.72 -6.91
N ILE A 277 -6.02 -7.08 -6.61
CA ILE A 277 -5.65 -7.98 -5.51
C ILE A 277 -4.81 -7.22 -4.48
N PRO A 278 -4.92 -7.54 -3.18
CA PRO A 278 -4.05 -6.95 -2.18
C PRO A 278 -2.59 -7.20 -2.51
N CYS A 279 -1.81 -6.13 -2.67
CA CYS A 279 -0.38 -6.19 -2.90
C CYS A 279 0.29 -4.89 -2.46
N GLY A 280 1.61 -4.92 -2.36
CA GLY A 280 2.43 -3.76 -2.05
C GLY A 280 3.88 -4.02 -2.44
N VAL A 281 4.72 -3.04 -2.17
CA VAL A 281 6.17 -3.14 -2.33
C VAL A 281 6.80 -2.72 -1.01
N VAL A 282 7.80 -3.47 -0.56
CA VAL A 282 8.71 -3.03 0.48
C VAL A 282 10.10 -2.89 -0.11
N LEU A 283 10.74 -1.77 0.19
CA LEU A 283 12.14 -1.52 -0.10
C LEU A 283 12.91 -1.31 1.21
N ALA A 284 14.15 -1.76 1.26
CA ALA A 284 15.06 -1.56 2.39
C ALA A 284 16.48 -1.32 1.88
N ARG A 285 17.35 -0.75 2.73
CA ARG A 285 18.77 -0.65 2.40
C ARG A 285 19.36 -2.05 2.24
N LYS A 286 20.05 -2.27 1.13
CA LYS A 286 20.61 -3.58 0.79
C LYS A 286 21.54 -4.12 1.89
N ALA A 287 22.39 -3.27 2.45
CA ALA A 287 23.30 -3.64 3.53
C ALA A 287 22.58 -4.19 4.77
N HIS A 288 21.35 -3.79 5.05
CA HIS A 288 20.53 -4.31 6.14
C HIS A 288 20.02 -5.72 5.83
N VAL A 289 19.54 -5.93 4.61
CA VAL A 289 19.00 -7.22 4.16
C VAL A 289 20.11 -8.27 4.04
N ASP A 290 21.27 -7.92 3.49
CA ASP A 290 22.42 -8.82 3.35
C ASP A 290 22.88 -9.40 4.71
N ARG A 291 22.67 -8.67 5.82
CA ARG A 291 23.02 -9.16 7.17
C ARG A 291 22.07 -10.23 7.70
N ILE A 292 20.85 -10.33 7.20
CA ILE A 292 19.82 -11.25 7.69
C ILE A 292 19.52 -12.39 6.72
N ALA A 293 19.96 -12.30 5.47
CA ALA A 293 19.71 -13.28 4.42
C ALA A 293 20.22 -14.67 4.79
N ARG A 294 19.47 -15.73 4.43
CA ARG A 294 19.83 -17.14 4.64
C ARG A 294 19.72 -17.91 3.32
N SER A 295 20.67 -18.76 3.04
CA SER A 295 20.65 -19.64 1.86
C SER A 295 19.84 -20.90 2.15
N ILE A 296 18.91 -21.23 1.26
CA ILE A 296 18.02 -22.40 1.37
C ILE A 296 18.24 -23.31 0.16
N GLU A 297 18.80 -24.49 0.40
CA GLU A 297 19.24 -25.42 -0.64
C GLU A 297 18.09 -25.92 -1.53
N TYR A 298 16.95 -26.34 -0.97
CA TYR A 298 15.88 -26.99 -1.75
C TYR A 298 15.15 -26.04 -2.71
N ILE A 299 15.13 -24.71 -2.42
CA ILE A 299 14.57 -23.71 -3.34
C ILE A 299 15.65 -23.14 -4.28
N GLY A 300 16.92 -23.38 -3.99
CA GLY A 300 18.06 -22.85 -4.74
C GLY A 300 18.14 -21.32 -4.71
N ALA A 301 17.68 -20.69 -3.62
CA ALA A 301 17.61 -19.24 -3.49
C ALA A 301 17.91 -18.78 -2.05
N LEU A 302 18.09 -17.45 -1.89
CA LEU A 302 18.14 -16.82 -0.57
C LEU A 302 16.72 -16.68 -0.01
N ASP A 303 16.58 -16.91 1.30
CA ASP A 303 15.37 -16.60 2.07
C ASP A 303 15.52 -15.20 2.66
N THR A 304 14.91 -14.24 1.97
CA THR A 304 14.99 -12.81 2.28
C THR A 304 13.62 -12.18 2.45
N THR A 305 12.53 -12.94 2.23
CA THR A 305 11.15 -12.46 2.26
C THR A 305 10.36 -13.06 3.44
N ILE A 306 9.27 -12.41 3.89
CA ILE A 306 8.42 -12.97 4.95
C ILE A 306 7.68 -14.21 4.47
N ALA A 307 7.06 -14.14 3.28
CA ALA A 307 6.32 -15.25 2.71
C ALA A 307 7.22 -16.09 1.79
N GLY A 308 7.27 -17.41 2.00
CA GLY A 308 8.05 -18.31 1.15
C GLY A 308 7.53 -18.36 -0.28
N SER A 309 6.23 -18.60 -0.46
CA SER A 309 5.55 -18.52 -1.77
C SER A 309 4.80 -17.21 -1.88
N ARG A 310 5.06 -16.45 -2.94
CA ARG A 310 4.46 -15.14 -3.20
C ARG A 310 3.65 -15.13 -4.49
N SER A 311 2.70 -14.22 -4.60
CA SER A 311 1.89 -14.05 -5.82
C SER A 311 2.78 -13.66 -7.01
N ALA A 312 2.71 -14.42 -8.10
CA ALA A 312 3.32 -14.01 -9.37
C ALA A 312 2.44 -13.02 -10.15
N PHE A 313 1.15 -12.95 -9.85
CA PHE A 313 0.24 -12.01 -10.51
C PHE A 313 0.35 -10.60 -9.96
N ALA A 314 0.68 -10.42 -8.68
CA ALA A 314 0.84 -9.09 -8.09
C ALA A 314 1.95 -8.27 -8.80
N PRO A 315 3.18 -8.77 -8.98
CA PRO A 315 4.20 -8.09 -9.76
C PRO A 315 3.76 -7.81 -11.21
N LEU A 316 3.11 -8.77 -11.86
CA LEU A 316 2.65 -8.61 -13.24
C LEU A 316 1.59 -7.50 -13.38
N MET A 317 0.65 -7.41 -12.44
CA MET A 317 -0.36 -6.34 -12.42
C MET A 317 0.28 -4.97 -12.16
N LEU A 318 1.20 -4.87 -11.19
CA LEU A 318 1.91 -3.62 -10.91
C LEU A 318 2.75 -3.19 -12.14
N TRP A 319 3.49 -4.10 -12.74
CA TRP A 319 4.28 -3.85 -13.93
C TRP A 319 3.40 -3.35 -15.08
N TYR A 320 2.30 -4.06 -15.38
CA TYR A 320 1.36 -3.68 -16.43
C TYR A 320 0.82 -2.26 -16.21
N ARG A 321 0.38 -1.95 -14.99
CA ARG A 321 -0.16 -0.63 -14.65
C ARG A 321 0.89 0.47 -14.78
N LEU A 322 2.10 0.25 -14.29
CA LEU A 322 3.22 1.20 -14.40
C LEU A 322 3.59 1.45 -15.86
N ARG A 323 3.64 0.42 -16.71
CA ARG A 323 3.95 0.56 -18.14
C ARG A 323 2.80 1.22 -18.91
N ALA A 324 1.54 0.91 -18.58
CA ALA A 324 0.38 1.51 -19.25
C ALA A 324 0.26 3.01 -18.97
N LEU A 325 0.57 3.47 -17.75
CA LEU A 325 0.49 4.88 -17.38
C LEU A 325 1.76 5.65 -17.73
N GLY A 326 2.93 5.05 -17.54
CA GLY A 326 4.20 5.79 -17.58
C GLY A 326 4.25 6.89 -16.51
N ASP A 327 5.33 7.63 -16.46
CA ASP A 327 5.52 8.72 -15.48
C ASP A 327 4.52 9.86 -15.68
N ASP A 328 4.20 10.20 -16.93
CA ASP A 328 3.24 11.27 -17.26
C ASP A 328 1.82 10.90 -16.85
N GLY A 329 1.39 9.67 -17.10
CA GLY A 329 0.08 9.17 -16.67
C GLY A 329 -0.05 9.08 -15.15
N LEU A 330 1.01 8.63 -14.45
CA LEU A 330 1.06 8.61 -12.99
C LEU A 330 0.96 10.04 -12.43
N ARG A 331 1.72 10.98 -12.98
CA ARG A 331 1.66 12.40 -12.61
C ARG A 331 0.27 12.98 -12.84
N ALA A 332 -0.31 12.77 -14.01
CA ALA A 332 -1.66 13.26 -14.33
C ALA A 332 -2.72 12.69 -13.38
N MET A 333 -2.65 11.39 -13.07
CA MET A 333 -3.54 10.72 -12.12
C MET A 333 -3.44 11.33 -10.71
N VAL A 334 -2.23 11.57 -10.21
CA VAL A 334 -1.98 12.18 -8.90
C VAL A 334 -2.45 13.63 -8.87
N GLN A 335 -2.07 14.45 -9.84
CA GLN A 335 -2.43 15.86 -9.91
C GLN A 335 -3.95 16.04 -10.04
N GLY A 336 -4.62 15.22 -10.85
CA GLY A 336 -6.08 15.23 -10.97
C GLY A 336 -6.77 14.89 -9.64
N SER A 337 -6.26 13.92 -8.88
CA SER A 337 -6.80 13.57 -7.56
C SER A 337 -6.56 14.69 -6.53
N LEU A 338 -5.39 15.32 -6.52
CA LEU A 338 -5.07 16.45 -5.63
C LEU A 338 -5.94 17.69 -5.93
N GLN A 339 -6.15 17.98 -7.20
CA GLN A 339 -7.03 19.08 -7.63
C GLN A 339 -8.46 18.84 -7.17
N ARG A 340 -9.02 17.64 -7.39
CA ARG A 340 -10.36 17.28 -6.94
C ARG A 340 -10.48 17.25 -5.42
N ALA A 341 -9.42 16.88 -4.68
CA ALA A 341 -9.40 16.97 -3.22
C ALA A 341 -9.45 18.43 -2.73
N GLY A 342 -8.76 19.35 -3.42
CA GLY A 342 -8.92 20.79 -3.17
C GLY A 342 -10.34 21.26 -3.40
N TYR A 343 -10.92 20.89 -4.55
CA TYR A 343 -12.31 21.19 -4.89
C TYR A 343 -13.30 20.65 -3.84
N ALA A 344 -13.07 19.44 -3.31
CA ALA A 344 -13.92 18.86 -2.26
C ALA A 344 -13.91 19.72 -0.99
N VAL A 345 -12.73 20.22 -0.57
CA VAL A 345 -12.62 21.14 0.57
C VAL A 345 -13.42 22.43 0.31
N GLU A 346 -13.31 23.02 -0.88
CA GLU A 346 -14.02 24.22 -1.27
C GLU A 346 -15.55 24.01 -1.23
N GLN A 347 -16.03 22.90 -1.80
CA GLN A 347 -17.46 22.59 -1.84
C GLN A 347 -18.07 22.33 -0.45
N LEU A 348 -17.33 21.70 0.44
CA LEU A 348 -17.75 21.47 1.82
C LEU A 348 -17.76 22.77 2.62
N ARG A 349 -16.71 23.59 2.52
CA ARG A 349 -16.62 24.90 3.20
C ARG A 349 -17.69 25.88 2.73
N ALA A 350 -17.99 25.92 1.43
CA ALA A 350 -19.07 26.75 0.88
C ALA A 350 -20.46 26.42 1.46
N ARG A 351 -20.60 25.21 2.05
CA ARG A 351 -21.82 24.74 2.72
C ARG A 351 -21.74 24.77 4.25
N GLY A 352 -20.73 25.46 4.81
CA GLY A 352 -20.54 25.62 6.26
C GLY A 352 -19.94 24.42 6.98
N ILE A 353 -19.37 23.46 6.25
CA ILE A 353 -18.70 22.29 6.81
C ILE A 353 -17.21 22.59 6.93
N ASP A 354 -16.64 22.50 8.14
CA ASP A 354 -15.21 22.76 8.40
C ASP A 354 -14.35 21.60 7.88
N ALA A 355 -14.06 21.65 6.58
CA ALA A 355 -13.22 20.65 5.90
C ALA A 355 -11.82 21.17 5.63
N TRP A 356 -10.84 20.27 5.69
CA TRP A 356 -9.44 20.60 5.43
C TRP A 356 -8.66 19.41 4.88
N ARG A 357 -7.46 19.64 4.37
CA ARG A 357 -6.48 18.61 3.94
C ARG A 357 -5.07 19.14 4.03
N HIS A 358 -4.10 18.25 4.08
CA HIS A 358 -2.69 18.60 3.85
C HIS A 358 -2.45 18.93 2.35
N PRO A 359 -1.45 19.78 2.02
CA PRO A 359 -1.19 20.21 0.64
C PRO A 359 -1.03 19.06 -0.36
N ASN A 360 -0.27 18.03 -0.01
CA ASN A 360 0.03 16.87 -0.86
C ASN A 360 -0.81 15.62 -0.51
N SER A 361 -1.98 15.81 0.09
CA SER A 361 -2.88 14.73 0.47
C SER A 361 -4.18 14.76 -0.34
N ILE A 362 -4.65 13.58 -0.73
CA ILE A 362 -5.99 13.38 -1.31
C ILE A 362 -7.03 13.01 -0.24
N THR A 363 -6.62 12.98 1.03
CA THR A 363 -7.50 12.77 2.19
C THR A 363 -8.08 14.11 2.64
N VAL A 364 -9.39 14.24 2.56
CA VAL A 364 -10.16 15.42 2.99
C VAL A 364 -10.80 15.10 4.34
N VAL A 365 -10.48 15.87 5.36
CA VAL A 365 -10.92 15.69 6.74
C VAL A 365 -12.06 16.67 7.03
N PHE A 366 -13.06 16.24 7.78
CA PHE A 366 -14.22 17.06 8.19
C PHE A 366 -14.79 16.55 9.53
N PRO A 367 -15.65 17.33 10.21
CA PRO A 367 -16.35 16.87 11.41
C PRO A 367 -17.16 15.61 11.13
N ARG A 368 -17.28 14.74 12.13
CA ARG A 368 -18.03 13.48 12.01
C ARG A 368 -19.47 13.75 11.54
N PRO A 369 -19.90 13.18 10.39
CA PRO A 369 -21.24 13.41 9.87
C PRO A 369 -22.29 12.55 10.59
N PRO A 370 -23.59 12.83 10.40
CA PRO A 370 -24.69 11.99 10.84
C PRO A 370 -24.56 10.54 10.37
N GLN A 371 -25.05 9.59 11.18
CA GLN A 371 -24.90 8.16 10.92
C GLN A 371 -25.44 7.74 9.55
N ALA A 372 -26.62 8.24 9.16
CA ALA A 372 -27.23 7.93 7.86
C ALA A 372 -26.37 8.35 6.66
N LEU A 373 -25.64 9.49 6.77
CA LEU A 373 -24.72 9.92 5.74
C LEU A 373 -23.48 9.01 5.68
N MET A 374 -22.95 8.63 6.85
CA MET A 374 -21.81 7.70 6.90
C MET A 374 -22.14 6.36 6.25
N GLU A 375 -23.33 5.83 6.46
CA GLU A 375 -23.81 4.58 5.83
C GLU A 375 -23.99 4.73 4.32
N LYS A 376 -24.66 5.82 3.86
CA LYS A 376 -24.86 6.09 2.43
C LYS A 376 -23.53 6.15 1.68
N TRP A 377 -22.53 6.83 2.24
CA TRP A 377 -21.27 7.15 1.59
C TRP A 377 -20.09 6.28 2.07
N THR A 378 -20.33 5.28 2.89
CA THR A 378 -19.29 4.39 3.45
C THR A 378 -18.15 5.17 4.12
N ILE A 379 -18.50 6.14 4.95
CA ILE A 379 -17.55 7.00 5.66
C ILE A 379 -17.17 6.38 7.01
N ALA A 380 -15.86 6.27 7.26
CA ALA A 380 -15.29 5.78 8.51
C ALA A 380 -14.94 6.94 9.45
N PRO A 381 -15.58 7.03 10.64
CA PRO A 381 -15.26 8.06 11.62
C PRO A 381 -14.19 7.60 12.60
N ARG A 382 -13.48 8.56 13.19
CA ARG A 382 -12.64 8.38 14.38
C ARG A 382 -12.85 9.54 15.35
N LYS A 383 -13.38 9.25 16.56
CA LYS A 383 -13.77 10.29 17.50
C LYS A 383 -14.79 11.27 16.86
N ASN A 384 -14.45 12.57 16.81
CA ASN A 384 -15.28 13.64 16.30
C ASN A 384 -14.99 14.04 14.83
N ILE A 385 -14.12 13.31 14.15
CA ILE A 385 -13.78 13.55 12.74
C ILE A 385 -14.12 12.35 11.86
N ALA A 386 -14.24 12.61 10.57
CA ALA A 386 -14.26 11.61 9.52
C ALA A 386 -13.46 12.11 8.30
N HIS A 387 -13.30 11.29 7.30
CA HIS A 387 -12.56 11.67 6.10
C HIS A 387 -13.14 11.03 4.83
N LEU A 388 -12.83 11.68 3.71
CA LEU A 388 -13.05 11.19 2.35
C LEU A 388 -11.68 11.07 1.66
N ILE A 389 -11.43 9.99 0.93
CA ILE A 389 -10.23 9.83 0.12
C ILE A 389 -10.60 10.03 -1.36
N VAL A 390 -10.07 11.09 -1.97
CA VAL A 390 -10.36 11.47 -3.35
C VAL A 390 -9.48 10.70 -4.32
N MET A 391 -9.84 9.42 -4.50
CA MET A 391 -9.16 8.51 -5.41
C MET A 391 -9.40 8.91 -6.89
N PRO A 392 -8.63 8.38 -7.86
CA PRO A 392 -8.75 8.75 -9.28
C PRO A 392 -10.17 8.67 -9.86
N HIS A 393 -10.98 7.69 -9.47
CA HIS A 393 -12.36 7.51 -9.93
C HIS A 393 -13.38 8.49 -9.30
N VAL A 394 -13.00 9.26 -8.27
CA VAL A 394 -13.89 10.23 -7.63
C VAL A 394 -13.99 11.49 -8.50
N THR A 395 -15.14 11.70 -9.13
CA THR A 395 -15.40 12.84 -10.03
C THR A 395 -15.88 14.07 -9.27
N THR A 396 -15.87 15.24 -9.93
CA THR A 396 -16.45 16.48 -9.36
C THR A 396 -17.94 16.33 -9.07
N ALA A 397 -18.70 15.67 -9.94
CA ALA A 397 -20.13 15.40 -9.73
C ALA A 397 -20.41 14.61 -8.45
N ILE A 398 -19.60 13.57 -8.19
CA ILE A 398 -19.66 12.77 -6.95
C ILE A 398 -19.35 13.65 -5.72
N ILE A 399 -18.37 14.54 -5.81
CA ILE A 399 -18.00 15.47 -4.73
C ILE A 399 -19.16 16.45 -4.45
N GLU A 400 -19.80 16.99 -5.48
CA GLU A 400 -20.93 17.90 -5.36
C GLU A 400 -22.14 17.22 -4.71
N GLU A 401 -22.45 15.98 -5.12
CA GLU A 401 -23.51 15.17 -4.52
C GLU A 401 -23.23 14.91 -3.03
N PHE A 402 -22.01 14.47 -2.70
CA PHE A 402 -21.60 14.24 -1.31
C PHE A 402 -21.73 15.51 -0.47
N ALA A 403 -21.27 16.66 -0.97
CA ALA A 403 -21.32 17.92 -0.25
C ALA A 403 -22.76 18.42 -0.05
N ALA A 404 -23.64 18.20 -1.03
CA ALA A 404 -25.06 18.54 -0.92
C ALA A 404 -25.77 17.66 0.12
N ASP A 405 -25.54 16.36 0.06
CA ASP A 405 -26.06 15.39 1.05
C ASP A 405 -25.62 15.73 2.47
N PHE A 406 -24.34 16.09 2.64
CA PHE A 406 -23.79 16.43 3.95
C PHE A 406 -24.49 17.68 4.53
N ALA A 407 -24.62 18.73 3.73
CA ALA A 407 -25.32 19.94 4.15
C ALA A 407 -26.79 19.66 4.52
N ALA A 408 -27.48 18.84 3.74
CA ALA A 408 -28.86 18.45 4.03
C ALA A 408 -28.98 17.66 5.34
N ALA A 409 -28.05 16.74 5.59
CA ALA A 409 -28.04 15.94 6.81
C ALA A 409 -27.80 16.78 8.08
N VAL A 410 -26.85 17.71 8.06
CA VAL A 410 -26.58 18.64 9.17
C VAL A 410 -27.77 19.53 9.45
N ASN A 411 -28.42 20.08 8.41
CA ASN A 411 -29.60 20.93 8.55
C ASN A 411 -30.80 20.17 9.14
N SER A 412 -30.96 18.89 8.82
CA SER A 412 -32.04 18.05 9.38
C SER A 412 -31.85 17.79 10.87
N GLU A 413 -30.66 17.48 11.32
CA GLU A 413 -30.35 17.27 12.76
C GLU A 413 -30.58 18.57 13.55
N SER A 414 -30.14 19.71 13.04
CA SER A 414 -30.35 21.01 13.69
C SER A 414 -31.84 21.36 13.87
N ARG A 415 -32.71 20.96 12.94
CA ARG A 415 -34.16 21.16 13.05
C ARG A 415 -34.80 20.24 14.10
N THR A 416 -34.33 18.99 14.17
CA THR A 416 -34.85 18.02 15.14
C THR A 416 -34.44 18.39 16.56
N ALA A 417 -33.19 18.82 16.77
CA ALA A 417 -32.72 19.30 18.07
C ALA A 417 -33.46 20.55 18.59
N ASN A 418 -33.95 21.41 17.70
CA ASN A 418 -34.72 22.60 18.07
C ASN A 418 -36.23 22.32 18.30
N GLN A 419 -36.69 21.09 18.03
CA GLN A 419 -38.11 20.70 18.20
C GLN A 419 -38.36 19.86 19.45
N GLU A 420 -37.33 19.43 20.19
CA GLU A 420 -37.51 18.79 21.50
C GLU A 420 -37.93 19.87 22.52
N PRO A 421 -39.17 19.84 23.10
CA PRO A 421 -39.57 20.79 24.09
C PRO A 421 -38.74 20.61 25.34
N SER A 422 -38.17 21.70 25.86
CA SER A 422 -37.58 21.79 27.20
C SER A 422 -38.59 21.28 28.22
N SER A 423 -38.45 20.02 28.66
CA SER A 423 -39.20 19.42 29.74
C SER A 423 -38.61 19.79 31.09
#